data_381ed058af143b582e73ca7242d2b5ec
#
_entry.id   381ed058af143b582e73ca7242d2b5ec
#
_cell.length_a   1.000
_cell.length_b   1.000
_cell.length_c   1.000
_cell.angle_alpha   90.00
_cell.angle_beta   90.00
_cell.angle_gamma   90.00
#
_symmetry.space_group_name_H-M   'P 1'
#
loop_
_entity.id
_entity.type
_entity.pdbx_description
1 polymer ?
#
loop_
_entity_poly.entity_id
_entity_poly.type
_entity_poly.pdbx_seq_one_letter_code
_entity_poly.pdbx_strand_id
1 'polypeptide(L)'
;MKVRSLLLTGMVFVILGFFAAISLSPAAAADEVFHWKWQAHQTAGSLPCETIIPRFIKRVEEMTGGRLKITLHYAGELVEYTEVFPALQANMIQIANTGALFWRGSVPVGWITAGNLPPFITRSDAEFNELYHHRGLDKLMGEAWAEQGIHFLGSHNVGDTYFWSKKPINSLEDLKGFKVRFFGAMSDTMEHFGASPIMLPHPEVYMAISTGTLDGAGTCWWQYRDLKHYEVCPYYIGPPWQVPQAMELLVSQKAWDALPRDIQAILETAAIVMSKEFADLNRIEEQEMYRESFPKWGTKFIQWSEGDVDRITKEFSLPYLDKIAAEVGPKDPRVVKGIEIIKQFMRDYGYID
;
A
#
# COMPACT_ATOMS: atom_id res chain seq x y z
N MET A 1 -21.43 -91.48 11.64
CA MET A 1 -20.07 -90.82 11.53
C MET A 1 -19.85 -90.37 10.09
N LYS A 2 -20.22 -89.13 9.74
CA LYS A 2 -19.75 -88.41 8.53
C LYS A 2 -20.60 -87.10 8.36
N VAL A 3 -20.51 -86.12 9.27
CA VAL A 3 -21.08 -84.80 9.12
C VAL A 3 -20.27 -83.72 9.86
N ARG A 4 -18.95 -83.91 10.15
CA ARG A 4 -18.16 -82.88 10.88
C ARG A 4 -16.94 -82.34 10.15
N SER A 5 -16.86 -82.58 8.80
CA SER A 5 -15.66 -82.21 8.07
C SER A 5 -15.90 -81.07 7.00
N LEU A 6 -17.10 -80.53 6.87
CA LEU A 6 -17.40 -79.55 5.82
C LEU A 6 -17.58 -78.10 6.31
N LEU A 7 -17.47 -77.85 7.62
CA LEU A 7 -17.65 -76.49 8.18
C LEU A 7 -16.33 -75.73 8.55
N LEU A 8 -15.19 -76.37 8.39
CA LEU A 8 -13.92 -75.70 8.72
C LEU A 8 -13.18 -75.13 7.49
N THR A 9 -13.57 -75.48 6.28
CA THR A 9 -12.89 -75.04 5.04
C THR A 9 -13.51 -73.74 4.46
N GLY A 10 -14.74 -73.38 4.93
CA GLY A 10 -15.41 -72.14 4.47
C GLY A 10 -15.03 -70.87 5.22
N MET A 11 -14.40 -71.00 6.40
CA MET A 11 -14.13 -69.84 7.26
C MET A 11 -12.72 -69.25 7.09
N VAL A 12 -11.81 -69.95 6.37
CA VAL A 12 -10.44 -69.46 6.10
C VAL A 12 -10.36 -68.62 4.84
N PHE A 13 -11.31 -68.76 3.90
CA PHE A 13 -11.30 -67.95 2.66
C PHE A 13 -12.00 -66.59 2.80
N VAL A 14 -12.75 -66.32 3.84
CA VAL A 14 -13.45 -65.02 4.06
C VAL A 14 -12.49 -64.02 4.80
N ILE A 15 -11.47 -64.51 5.49
CA ILE A 15 -10.55 -63.61 6.24
C ILE A 15 -9.38 -63.13 5.36
N LEU A 16 -9.05 -63.80 4.28
CA LEU A 16 -8.01 -63.39 3.32
C LEU A 16 -8.48 -62.37 2.26
N GLY A 17 -9.81 -62.23 2.09
CA GLY A 17 -10.40 -61.25 1.16
C GLY A 17 -10.54 -59.81 1.73
N PHE A 18 -10.36 -59.63 3.04
CA PHE A 18 -10.57 -58.30 3.68
C PHE A 18 -9.27 -57.53 3.93
N PHE A 19 -8.10 -58.11 3.64
CA PHE A 19 -6.80 -57.45 3.84
C PHE A 19 -6.14 -56.91 2.56
N ALA A 20 -6.79 -57.05 1.40
CA ALA A 20 -6.26 -56.57 0.10
C ALA A 20 -6.89 -55.23 -0.36
N ALA A 21 -7.73 -54.59 0.45
CA ALA A 21 -8.40 -53.34 0.10
C ALA A 21 -7.88 -52.13 0.91
N ILE A 22 -6.73 -52.26 1.54
CA ILE A 22 -6.11 -51.08 2.22
C ILE A 22 -4.79 -50.82 1.54
N SER A 23 -4.75 -49.77 0.75
CA SER A 23 -3.64 -48.91 0.40
C SER A 23 -3.53 -48.66 -1.11
N LEU A 24 -4.54 -48.03 -1.68
CA LEU A 24 -4.27 -47.03 -2.70
C LEU A 24 -4.65 -45.71 -2.06
N SER A 25 -3.81 -45.24 -1.12
CA SER A 25 -3.71 -43.81 -0.94
C SER A 25 -3.35 -43.26 -2.30
N PRO A 26 -4.13 -42.35 -2.89
CA PRO A 26 -3.66 -41.62 -4.04
C PRO A 26 -2.31 -41.05 -3.62
N ALA A 27 -1.25 -41.38 -4.38
CA ALA A 27 0.02 -40.67 -4.24
C ALA A 27 -0.38 -39.21 -4.23
N ALA A 28 -0.11 -38.52 -3.12
CA ALA A 28 -0.31 -37.09 -3.04
C ALA A 28 0.46 -36.53 -4.24
N ALA A 29 -0.26 -36.05 -5.25
CA ALA A 29 0.36 -35.34 -6.35
C ALA A 29 1.25 -34.30 -5.64
N ALA A 30 2.54 -34.31 -5.96
CA ALA A 30 3.45 -33.34 -5.36
C ALA A 30 2.79 -31.98 -5.55
N ASP A 31 2.46 -31.30 -4.44
CA ASP A 31 1.75 -30.03 -4.49
C ASP A 31 2.55 -29.09 -5.39
N GLU A 32 1.91 -28.56 -6.43
CA GLU A 32 2.53 -27.65 -7.37
C GLU A 32 3.07 -26.44 -6.60
N VAL A 33 4.35 -26.12 -6.80
CA VAL A 33 4.99 -24.98 -6.14
C VAL A 33 5.02 -23.80 -7.11
N PHE A 34 4.36 -22.73 -6.72
CA PHE A 34 4.34 -21.47 -7.45
C PHE A 34 5.52 -20.59 -7.01
N HIS A 35 6.22 -19.99 -7.97
CA HIS A 35 7.33 -19.09 -7.73
C HIS A 35 6.98 -17.70 -8.23
N TRP A 36 6.85 -16.74 -7.30
CA TRP A 36 6.52 -15.37 -7.59
C TRP A 36 7.70 -14.44 -7.34
N LYS A 37 7.77 -13.35 -8.12
CA LYS A 37 8.66 -12.23 -7.92
C LYS A 37 7.84 -11.05 -7.43
N TRP A 38 8.24 -10.47 -6.29
CA TRP A 38 7.70 -9.24 -5.76
C TRP A 38 8.61 -8.09 -6.14
N GLN A 39 8.13 -7.14 -6.94
CA GLN A 39 8.81 -5.87 -7.16
C GLN A 39 8.31 -4.85 -6.14
N ALA A 40 9.14 -4.48 -5.17
CA ALA A 40 8.82 -3.43 -4.22
C ALA A 40 8.96 -2.04 -4.86
N HIS A 41 8.12 -1.12 -4.39
CA HIS A 41 8.23 0.30 -4.71
C HIS A 41 9.38 0.98 -3.96
N GLN A 42 9.74 0.46 -2.80
CA GLN A 42 10.73 1.01 -1.90
C GLN A 42 12.12 0.38 -2.10
N THR A 43 13.14 1.14 -1.68
CA THR A 43 14.54 0.70 -1.72
C THR A 43 14.89 -0.21 -0.55
N ALA A 44 16.00 -0.94 -0.68
CA ALA A 44 16.62 -1.64 0.45
C ALA A 44 16.88 -0.68 1.61
N GLY A 45 16.87 -1.19 2.83
CA GLY A 45 17.08 -0.42 4.06
C GLY A 45 15.84 0.35 4.55
N SER A 46 14.73 0.33 3.81
CA SER A 46 13.48 0.96 4.23
C SER A 46 12.64 0.04 5.12
N LEU A 47 11.86 0.61 6.03
CA LEU A 47 10.97 -0.14 6.92
C LEU A 47 10.08 -1.15 6.17
N PRO A 48 9.41 -0.81 5.05
CA PRO A 48 8.63 -1.78 4.31
C PRO A 48 9.43 -2.99 3.82
N CYS A 49 10.62 -2.76 3.28
CA CYS A 49 11.45 -3.81 2.68
C CYS A 49 12.19 -4.67 3.70
N GLU A 50 12.56 -4.10 4.86
CA GLU A 50 13.30 -4.83 5.88
C GLU A 50 12.37 -5.57 6.88
N THR A 51 11.13 -5.15 6.99
CA THR A 51 10.25 -5.69 8.04
C THR A 51 8.92 -6.20 7.49
N ILE A 52 8.15 -5.38 6.80
CA ILE A 52 6.74 -5.66 6.49
C ILE A 52 6.61 -6.71 5.38
N ILE A 53 7.25 -6.47 4.24
CA ILE A 53 7.17 -7.38 3.10
C ILE A 53 7.78 -8.76 3.43
N PRO A 54 8.95 -8.86 4.09
CA PRO A 54 9.47 -10.15 4.55
C PRO A 54 8.53 -10.91 5.49
N ARG A 55 7.83 -10.23 6.40
CA ARG A 55 6.83 -10.87 7.27
C ARG A 55 5.63 -11.42 6.48
N PHE A 56 5.15 -10.66 5.50
CA PHE A 56 4.09 -11.12 4.60
C PHE A 56 4.54 -12.37 3.84
N ILE A 57 5.71 -12.34 3.21
CA ILE A 57 6.26 -13.45 2.42
C ILE A 57 6.40 -14.70 3.30
N LYS A 58 7.01 -14.57 4.47
CA LYS A 58 7.15 -15.68 5.42
C LYS A 58 5.81 -16.27 5.82
N ARG A 59 4.82 -15.42 6.16
CA ARG A 59 3.46 -15.87 6.52
C ARG A 59 2.79 -16.64 5.40
N VAL A 60 2.85 -16.11 4.17
CA VAL A 60 2.27 -16.78 2.99
C VAL A 60 2.96 -18.12 2.74
N GLU A 61 4.28 -18.19 2.80
CA GLU A 61 5.02 -19.45 2.62
C GLU A 61 4.63 -20.48 3.69
N GLU A 62 4.57 -20.08 4.96
CA GLU A 62 4.18 -20.97 6.07
C GLU A 62 2.72 -21.44 5.93
N MET A 63 1.78 -20.53 5.65
CA MET A 63 0.36 -20.88 5.54
C MET A 63 0.04 -21.75 4.31
N THR A 64 0.81 -21.60 3.24
CA THR A 64 0.66 -22.43 2.04
C THR A 64 1.42 -23.77 2.12
N GLY A 65 2.14 -24.04 3.22
CA GLY A 65 3.01 -25.21 3.34
C GLY A 65 4.15 -25.21 2.31
N GLY A 66 4.61 -24.03 1.89
CA GLY A 66 5.68 -23.86 0.90
C GLY A 66 5.22 -23.97 -0.55
N ARG A 67 3.91 -24.08 -0.82
CA ARG A 67 3.37 -24.15 -2.19
C ARG A 67 3.42 -22.81 -2.94
N LEU A 68 3.53 -21.67 -2.24
CA LEU A 68 3.80 -20.38 -2.85
C LEU A 68 5.08 -19.79 -2.26
N LYS A 69 6.08 -19.58 -3.10
CA LYS A 69 7.36 -18.97 -2.76
C LYS A 69 7.47 -17.62 -3.45
N ILE A 70 7.76 -16.58 -2.68
CA ILE A 70 7.85 -15.21 -3.18
C ILE A 70 9.26 -14.69 -2.94
N THR A 71 9.92 -14.21 -4.00
CA THR A 71 11.23 -13.56 -3.91
C THR A 71 11.04 -12.06 -3.98
N LEU A 72 11.52 -11.36 -2.94
CA LEU A 72 11.49 -9.89 -2.89
C LEU A 72 12.61 -9.31 -3.75
N HIS A 73 12.27 -8.32 -4.56
CA HIS A 73 13.16 -7.46 -5.31
C HIS A 73 12.86 -6.00 -4.97
N TYR A 74 13.91 -5.21 -4.75
CA TYR A 74 13.79 -3.80 -4.39
C TYR A 74 13.52 -2.92 -5.61
N ALA A 75 13.16 -1.67 -5.37
CA ALA A 75 12.90 -0.69 -6.42
C ALA A 75 14.03 -0.65 -7.46
N GLY A 76 13.67 -0.81 -8.73
CA GLY A 76 14.62 -0.77 -9.87
C GLY A 76 15.42 -2.06 -10.12
N GLU A 77 15.27 -3.13 -9.33
CA GLU A 77 16.05 -4.35 -9.53
C GLU A 77 15.59 -5.19 -10.73
N LEU A 78 14.29 -5.31 -10.95
CA LEU A 78 13.76 -6.09 -12.08
C LEU A 78 13.37 -5.20 -13.24
N VAL A 79 12.63 -4.13 -12.94
CA VAL A 79 12.14 -3.16 -13.92
C VAL A 79 12.20 -1.77 -13.33
N GLU A 80 12.31 -0.76 -14.22
CA GLU A 80 12.18 0.62 -13.83
C GLU A 80 10.78 0.90 -13.29
N TYR A 81 10.65 1.91 -12.47
CA TYR A 81 9.45 2.27 -11.77
C TYR A 81 8.21 2.42 -12.67
N THR A 82 8.37 3.06 -13.83
CA THR A 82 7.31 3.25 -14.82
C THR A 82 6.89 1.96 -15.53
N GLU A 83 7.73 0.92 -15.49
CA GLU A 83 7.52 -0.36 -16.16
C GLU A 83 6.87 -1.43 -15.26
N VAL A 84 6.62 -1.13 -13.98
CA VAL A 84 6.04 -2.10 -13.04
C VAL A 84 4.65 -2.56 -13.49
N PHE A 85 3.79 -1.65 -13.93
CA PHE A 85 2.46 -2.00 -14.41
C PHE A 85 2.49 -2.84 -15.70
N PRO A 86 3.19 -2.45 -16.77
CA PRO A 86 3.38 -3.33 -17.94
C PRO A 86 3.97 -4.69 -17.59
N ALA A 87 4.91 -4.77 -16.66
CA ALA A 87 5.52 -6.02 -16.24
C ALA A 87 4.56 -6.95 -15.50
N LEU A 88 3.63 -6.40 -14.68
CA LEU A 88 2.52 -7.15 -14.08
C LEU A 88 1.58 -7.70 -15.15
N GLN A 89 1.16 -6.84 -16.12
CA GLN A 89 0.31 -7.27 -17.24
C GLN A 89 0.93 -8.40 -18.06
N ALA A 90 2.23 -8.30 -18.33
CA ALA A 90 2.99 -9.32 -19.03
C ALA A 90 3.32 -10.56 -18.18
N ASN A 91 3.00 -10.56 -16.89
CA ASN A 91 3.38 -11.60 -15.92
C ASN A 91 4.91 -11.81 -15.81
N MET A 92 5.70 -10.77 -16.08
CA MET A 92 7.16 -10.78 -15.83
C MET A 92 7.48 -10.70 -14.34
N ILE A 93 6.64 -9.97 -13.60
CA ILE A 93 6.55 -9.95 -12.13
C ILE A 93 5.14 -10.37 -11.75
N GLN A 94 4.98 -11.04 -10.61
CA GLN A 94 3.69 -11.59 -10.19
C GLN A 94 2.98 -10.71 -9.19
N ILE A 95 3.70 -9.99 -8.33
CA ILE A 95 3.15 -9.14 -7.29
C ILE A 95 3.99 -7.86 -7.14
N ALA A 96 3.34 -6.73 -6.87
CA ALA A 96 3.99 -5.47 -6.55
C ALA A 96 3.14 -4.64 -5.57
N ASN A 97 3.80 -3.87 -4.71
CA ASN A 97 3.18 -2.80 -3.95
C ASN A 97 3.51 -1.46 -4.64
N THR A 98 2.51 -0.86 -5.26
CA THR A 98 2.62 0.38 -6.04
C THR A 98 1.27 1.12 -6.01
N GLY A 99 0.91 1.92 -6.97
CA GLY A 99 -0.39 2.58 -6.97
C GLY A 99 -0.80 3.17 -8.31
N ALA A 100 -2.11 3.16 -8.57
CA ALA A 100 -2.72 3.72 -9.79
C ALA A 100 -2.37 5.19 -10.02
N LEU A 101 -1.96 5.91 -8.98
CA LEU A 101 -1.54 7.32 -9.07
C LEU A 101 -0.45 7.56 -10.14
N PHE A 102 0.40 6.55 -10.38
CA PHE A 102 1.50 6.64 -11.35
C PHE A 102 1.06 6.40 -12.78
N TRP A 103 -0.10 5.76 -12.97
CA TRP A 103 -0.68 5.44 -14.28
C TRP A 103 -2.10 6.03 -14.44
N ARG A 104 -2.40 7.12 -13.74
CA ARG A 104 -3.72 7.78 -13.77
C ARG A 104 -4.18 8.23 -15.16
N GLY A 105 -3.29 8.27 -16.15
CA GLY A 105 -3.64 8.45 -17.56
C GLY A 105 -4.31 7.23 -18.16
N SER A 106 -3.89 6.02 -17.78
CA SER A 106 -4.42 4.74 -18.26
C SER A 106 -5.41 4.12 -17.26
N VAL A 107 -5.29 4.42 -15.98
CA VAL A 107 -6.13 3.96 -14.87
C VAL A 107 -6.71 5.18 -14.15
N PRO A 108 -7.81 5.77 -14.65
CA PRO A 108 -8.30 7.07 -14.15
C PRO A 108 -8.67 7.10 -12.66
N VAL A 109 -9.05 5.98 -12.06
CA VAL A 109 -9.25 5.90 -10.60
C VAL A 109 -7.99 6.25 -9.79
N GLY A 110 -6.81 6.25 -10.41
CA GLY A 110 -5.57 6.74 -9.81
C GLY A 110 -5.62 8.20 -9.35
N TRP A 111 -6.61 8.98 -9.78
CA TRP A 111 -6.85 10.32 -9.27
C TRP A 111 -7.47 10.35 -7.87
N ILE A 112 -8.14 9.26 -7.47
CA ILE A 112 -8.81 9.12 -6.16
C ILE A 112 -8.24 7.97 -5.32
N THR A 113 -7.10 7.41 -5.73
CA THR A 113 -6.38 6.42 -4.91
C THR A 113 -5.80 7.06 -3.64
N ALA A 114 -5.66 6.28 -2.59
CA ALA A 114 -5.19 6.76 -1.28
C ALA A 114 -3.85 7.50 -1.35
N GLY A 115 -2.93 7.07 -2.21
CA GLY A 115 -1.65 7.76 -2.42
C GLY A 115 -1.75 9.10 -3.14
N ASN A 116 -2.89 9.46 -3.72
CA ASN A 116 -3.10 10.70 -4.49
C ASN A 116 -4.23 11.58 -3.98
N LEU A 117 -4.91 11.20 -2.89
CA LEU A 117 -5.92 12.09 -2.30
C LEU A 117 -5.29 13.41 -1.84
N PRO A 118 -6.02 14.52 -1.93
CA PRO A 118 -5.57 15.78 -1.35
C PRO A 118 -5.48 15.68 0.18
N PRO A 119 -4.82 16.63 0.85
CA PRO A 119 -4.63 16.60 2.30
C PRO A 119 -5.93 16.52 3.10
N PHE A 120 -5.85 15.90 4.28
CA PHE A 120 -6.86 15.91 5.34
C PHE A 120 -8.21 15.28 4.99
N ILE A 121 -8.24 14.33 4.04
CA ILE A 121 -9.43 13.52 3.74
C ILE A 121 -9.67 12.52 4.87
N THR A 122 -8.63 11.82 5.30
CA THR A 122 -8.63 10.92 6.46
C THR A 122 -7.65 11.42 7.51
N ARG A 123 -7.96 11.21 8.80
CA ARG A 123 -7.17 11.67 9.94
C ARG A 123 -6.74 10.54 10.87
N SER A 124 -7.10 9.30 10.53
CA SER A 124 -6.71 8.10 11.27
C SER A 124 -6.74 6.84 10.39
N ASP A 125 -6.03 5.78 10.83
CA ASP A 125 -6.09 4.46 10.19
C ASP A 125 -7.52 3.88 10.18
N ALA A 126 -8.31 4.16 11.23
CA ALA A 126 -9.69 3.71 11.31
C ALA A 126 -10.55 4.36 10.22
N GLU A 127 -10.38 5.65 9.99
CA GLU A 127 -11.06 6.39 8.93
C GLU A 127 -10.65 5.91 7.53
N PHE A 128 -9.36 5.65 7.32
CA PHE A 128 -8.87 5.05 6.09
C PHE A 128 -9.54 3.69 5.83
N ASN A 129 -9.54 2.81 6.81
CA ASN A 129 -10.16 1.49 6.69
C ASN A 129 -11.66 1.61 6.39
N GLU A 130 -12.37 2.54 7.05
CA GLU A 130 -13.78 2.79 6.77
C GLU A 130 -13.98 3.26 5.32
N LEU A 131 -13.23 4.28 4.89
CA LEU A 131 -13.38 4.87 3.57
C LEU A 131 -13.06 3.89 2.44
N TYR A 132 -11.94 3.18 2.54
CA TYR A 132 -11.46 2.29 1.49
C TYR A 132 -12.11 0.92 1.52
N HIS A 133 -12.10 0.25 2.68
CA HIS A 133 -12.54 -1.14 2.77
C HIS A 133 -14.06 -1.29 3.02
N HIS A 134 -14.71 -0.32 3.70
CA HIS A 134 -16.11 -0.45 4.07
C HIS A 134 -17.06 0.43 3.25
N ARG A 135 -16.67 1.63 2.82
CA ARG A 135 -17.50 2.49 1.96
C ARG A 135 -17.33 2.23 0.48
N GLY A 136 -16.37 1.38 0.10
CA GLY A 136 -16.28 0.79 -1.24
C GLY A 136 -15.32 1.47 -2.21
N LEU A 137 -14.38 2.29 -1.76
CA LEU A 137 -13.34 2.80 -2.66
C LEU A 137 -12.47 1.68 -3.22
N ASP A 138 -12.05 0.71 -2.39
CA ASP A 138 -11.28 -0.45 -2.83
C ASP A 138 -12.02 -1.29 -3.88
N LYS A 139 -13.36 -1.34 -3.79
CA LYS A 139 -14.16 -2.00 -4.84
C LYS A 139 -14.01 -1.30 -6.18
N LEU A 140 -14.09 0.04 -6.21
CA LEU A 140 -13.90 0.81 -7.45
C LEU A 140 -12.48 0.66 -8.01
N MET A 141 -11.46 0.62 -7.13
CA MET A 141 -10.08 0.35 -7.53
C MET A 141 -9.94 -1.04 -8.14
N GLY A 142 -10.49 -2.07 -7.48
CA GLY A 142 -10.45 -3.45 -7.96
C GLY A 142 -11.11 -3.64 -9.31
N GLU A 143 -12.29 -3.01 -9.53
CA GLU A 143 -12.97 -3.02 -10.83
C GLU A 143 -12.11 -2.39 -11.94
N ALA A 144 -11.46 -1.26 -11.65
CA ALA A 144 -10.59 -0.59 -12.62
C ALA A 144 -9.33 -1.40 -12.95
N TRP A 145 -8.70 -2.00 -11.94
CA TRP A 145 -7.54 -2.84 -12.14
C TRP A 145 -7.85 -4.15 -12.88
N ALA A 146 -9.00 -4.76 -12.61
CA ALA A 146 -9.44 -5.97 -13.30
C ALA A 146 -9.57 -5.75 -14.82
N GLU A 147 -10.08 -4.58 -15.26
CA GLU A 147 -10.12 -4.19 -16.68
C GLU A 147 -8.72 -4.10 -17.32
N GLN A 148 -7.70 -3.90 -16.51
CA GLN A 148 -6.30 -3.83 -16.95
C GLN A 148 -5.56 -5.19 -16.85
N GLY A 149 -6.25 -6.27 -16.53
CA GLY A 149 -5.63 -7.59 -16.34
C GLY A 149 -4.78 -7.69 -15.08
N ILE A 150 -5.13 -6.93 -14.04
CA ILE A 150 -4.49 -6.91 -12.74
C ILE A 150 -5.50 -7.31 -11.65
N HIS A 151 -5.11 -8.21 -10.79
CA HIS A 151 -5.85 -8.54 -9.58
C HIS A 151 -5.42 -7.60 -8.44
N PHE A 152 -6.40 -6.93 -7.83
CA PHE A 152 -6.20 -5.99 -6.74
C PHE A 152 -6.44 -6.69 -5.41
N LEU A 153 -5.41 -6.78 -4.57
CA LEU A 153 -5.50 -7.39 -3.23
C LEU A 153 -5.92 -6.40 -2.13
N GLY A 154 -5.92 -5.10 -2.42
CA GLY A 154 -6.37 -4.06 -1.51
C GLY A 154 -5.41 -2.88 -1.39
N SER A 155 -5.92 -1.76 -0.88
CA SER A 155 -5.11 -0.64 -0.44
C SER A 155 -4.51 -0.94 0.93
N HIS A 156 -3.26 -0.56 1.13
CA HIS A 156 -2.58 -0.79 2.40
C HIS A 156 -1.81 0.44 2.86
N ASN A 157 -1.75 0.63 4.17
CA ASN A 157 -0.99 1.69 4.81
C ASN A 157 0.50 1.60 4.46
N VAL A 158 1.17 2.74 4.23
CA VAL A 158 2.62 2.85 4.07
C VAL A 158 3.23 3.95 4.93
N GLY A 159 2.46 4.53 5.85
CA GLY A 159 2.88 5.55 6.81
C GLY A 159 2.18 6.88 6.61
N ASP A 160 2.21 7.71 7.64
CA ASP A 160 1.63 9.04 7.59
C ASP A 160 2.55 9.99 6.80
N THR A 161 1.94 10.87 6.01
CA THR A 161 2.67 11.84 5.18
C THR A 161 2.86 13.14 5.93
N TYR A 162 4.12 13.50 6.11
CA TYR A 162 4.56 14.79 6.65
C TYR A 162 5.43 15.53 5.65
N PHE A 163 5.84 16.73 6.01
CA PHE A 163 6.95 17.39 5.32
C PHE A 163 7.95 17.99 6.31
N TRP A 164 9.13 18.26 5.84
CA TRP A 164 10.25 18.79 6.61
C TRP A 164 11.01 19.85 5.83
N SER A 165 11.71 20.71 6.54
CA SER A 165 12.25 21.93 5.98
C SER A 165 13.56 22.35 6.65
N LYS A 166 14.41 23.07 5.86
CA LYS A 166 15.61 23.76 6.37
C LYS A 166 15.25 24.97 7.23
N LYS A 167 14.09 25.56 7.03
CA LYS A 167 13.59 26.76 7.73
C LYS A 167 12.27 26.42 8.46
N PRO A 168 11.94 27.14 9.53
CA PRO A 168 10.64 26.98 10.14
C PRO A 168 9.54 27.37 9.15
N ILE A 169 8.54 26.53 9.01
CA ILE A 169 7.31 26.78 8.25
C ILE A 169 6.16 26.68 9.26
N ASN A 170 5.76 27.84 9.82
CA ASN A 170 4.83 27.88 10.93
C ASN A 170 3.37 27.96 10.49
N SER A 171 3.11 28.36 9.24
CA SER A 171 1.78 28.54 8.67
C SER A 171 1.81 28.39 7.14
N LEU A 172 0.63 28.44 6.50
CA LEU A 172 0.49 28.42 5.05
C LEU A 172 1.21 29.57 4.35
N GLU A 173 1.31 30.72 4.99
CA GLU A 173 1.96 31.92 4.44
C GLU A 173 3.47 31.71 4.23
N ASP A 174 4.09 30.86 5.04
CA ASP A 174 5.52 30.56 4.96
C ASP A 174 5.86 29.62 3.77
N LEU A 175 4.84 29.07 3.12
CA LEU A 175 5.01 28.24 1.91
C LEU A 175 5.42 29.07 0.68
N LYS A 176 5.20 30.38 0.69
CA LYS A 176 5.50 31.22 -0.47
C LYS A 176 6.99 31.15 -0.87
N GLY A 177 7.22 30.63 -2.09
CA GLY A 177 8.57 30.46 -2.63
C GLY A 177 9.34 29.27 -2.04
N PHE A 178 8.72 28.44 -1.21
CA PHE A 178 9.32 27.23 -0.64
C PHE A 178 9.52 26.16 -1.72
N LYS A 179 10.79 25.80 -1.98
CA LYS A 179 11.14 24.77 -2.96
C LYS A 179 11.05 23.41 -2.28
N VAL A 180 10.09 22.63 -2.64
CA VAL A 180 9.79 21.37 -1.93
C VAL A 180 9.66 20.19 -2.88
N ARG A 181 10.22 19.06 -2.50
CA ARG A 181 9.90 17.80 -3.17
C ARG A 181 8.60 17.24 -2.60
N PHE A 182 7.60 17.13 -3.45
CA PHE A 182 6.36 16.45 -3.11
C PHE A 182 5.83 15.69 -4.35
N PHE A 183 4.69 15.02 -4.25
CA PHE A 183 4.10 14.24 -5.34
C PHE A 183 2.57 14.37 -5.36
N GLY A 184 1.95 14.07 -6.51
CA GLY A 184 0.50 14.00 -6.70
C GLY A 184 -0.23 15.24 -6.19
N ALA A 185 -1.40 15.07 -5.60
CA ALA A 185 -2.21 16.15 -5.06
C ALA A 185 -1.50 16.97 -3.96
N MET A 186 -0.49 16.39 -3.30
CA MET A 186 0.33 17.14 -2.34
C MET A 186 1.16 18.23 -3.01
N SER A 187 1.75 17.93 -4.21
CA SER A 187 2.43 18.96 -5.01
C SER A 187 1.49 20.07 -5.43
N ASP A 188 0.31 19.70 -5.92
CA ASP A 188 -0.72 20.66 -6.37
C ASP A 188 -1.17 21.55 -5.19
N THR A 189 -1.27 20.97 -3.97
CA THR A 189 -1.58 21.72 -2.75
C THR A 189 -0.47 22.72 -2.42
N MET A 190 0.79 22.28 -2.44
CA MET A 190 1.94 23.15 -2.16
C MET A 190 1.99 24.33 -3.15
N GLU A 191 1.77 24.07 -4.45
CA GLU A 191 1.74 25.08 -5.49
C GLU A 191 0.60 26.07 -5.28
N HIS A 192 -0.59 25.61 -4.91
CA HIS A 192 -1.76 26.45 -4.64
C HIS A 192 -1.47 27.49 -3.54
N PHE A 193 -0.71 27.12 -2.52
CA PHE A 193 -0.29 28.02 -1.43
C PHE A 193 1.05 28.72 -1.69
N GLY A 194 1.53 28.72 -2.93
CA GLY A 194 2.66 29.53 -3.38
C GLY A 194 4.03 28.91 -3.22
N ALA A 195 4.13 27.62 -2.87
CA ALA A 195 5.39 26.89 -2.93
C ALA A 195 5.75 26.54 -4.38
N SER A 196 6.97 26.04 -4.55
CA SER A 196 7.51 25.59 -5.85
C SER A 196 7.85 24.10 -5.74
N PRO A 197 6.89 23.20 -6.01
CA PRO A 197 7.13 21.76 -5.93
C PRO A 197 8.02 21.29 -7.09
N ILE A 198 8.95 20.38 -6.78
CA ILE A 198 9.86 19.75 -7.73
C ILE A 198 9.81 18.26 -7.51
N MET A 199 9.48 17.49 -8.54
CA MET A 199 9.48 16.03 -8.46
C MET A 199 10.89 15.50 -8.71
N LEU A 200 11.44 14.80 -7.72
CA LEU A 200 12.72 14.10 -7.79
C LEU A 200 12.60 12.69 -7.24
N PRO A 201 13.37 11.72 -7.77
CA PRO A 201 13.50 10.40 -7.15
C PRO A 201 14.04 10.50 -5.73
N HIS A 202 13.57 9.62 -4.84
CA HIS A 202 13.93 9.66 -3.41
C HIS A 202 15.45 9.68 -3.14
N PRO A 203 16.32 8.92 -3.84
CA PRO A 203 17.76 8.95 -3.60
C PRO A 203 18.42 10.31 -3.87
N GLU A 204 17.81 11.16 -4.70
CA GLU A 204 18.37 12.47 -5.08
C GLU A 204 17.98 13.58 -4.08
N VAL A 205 16.96 13.35 -3.25
CA VAL A 205 16.37 14.40 -2.40
C VAL A 205 17.34 14.94 -1.37
N TYR A 206 18.09 14.06 -0.68
CA TYR A 206 19.08 14.49 0.31
C TYR A 206 20.10 15.47 -0.28
N MET A 207 20.67 15.13 -1.43
CA MET A 207 21.65 15.99 -2.10
C MET A 207 21.03 17.29 -2.60
N ALA A 208 19.80 17.24 -3.14
CA ALA A 208 19.10 18.44 -3.60
C ALA A 208 18.82 19.43 -2.44
N ILE A 209 18.49 18.92 -1.26
CA ILE A 209 18.33 19.74 -0.06
C ILE A 209 19.69 20.27 0.40
N SER A 210 20.72 19.43 0.48
CA SER A 210 22.05 19.82 0.95
C SER A 210 22.65 20.94 0.09
N THR A 211 22.49 20.89 -1.22
CA THR A 211 22.99 21.89 -2.18
C THR A 211 22.11 23.13 -2.31
N GLY A 212 20.90 23.14 -1.70
CA GLY A 212 19.97 24.27 -1.75
C GLY A 212 19.11 24.34 -3.01
N THR A 213 19.08 23.27 -3.82
CA THR A 213 18.10 23.12 -4.92
C THR A 213 16.70 22.98 -4.37
N LEU A 214 16.56 22.29 -3.24
CA LEU A 214 15.34 22.18 -2.43
C LEU A 214 15.53 22.85 -1.06
N ASP A 215 14.45 23.38 -0.51
CA ASP A 215 14.35 23.86 0.86
C ASP A 215 13.81 22.80 1.83
N GLY A 216 13.17 21.73 1.27
CA GLY A 216 12.60 20.64 2.04
C GLY A 216 11.97 19.54 1.18
N ALA A 217 11.36 18.57 1.83
CA ALA A 217 10.66 17.48 1.17
C ALA A 217 9.49 16.98 2.01
N GLY A 218 8.54 16.30 1.36
CA GLY A 218 7.43 15.64 2.04
C GLY A 218 7.14 14.27 1.47
N THR A 219 6.85 13.33 2.38
CA THR A 219 6.46 11.95 2.12
C THR A 219 6.19 11.22 3.44
N CYS A 220 6.17 9.88 3.44
CA CYS A 220 6.01 9.09 4.65
C CYS A 220 7.10 9.38 5.69
N TRP A 221 6.72 9.45 6.95
CA TRP A 221 7.56 9.83 8.09
C TRP A 221 8.87 9.02 8.19
N TRP A 222 8.85 7.72 7.90
CA TRP A 222 10.04 6.85 8.01
C TRP A 222 11.16 7.26 7.04
N GLN A 223 10.83 7.90 5.90
CA GLN A 223 11.85 8.39 4.98
C GLN A 223 12.68 9.54 5.56
N TYR A 224 12.11 10.35 6.45
CA TYR A 224 12.86 11.37 7.18
C TYR A 224 13.99 10.73 7.99
N ARG A 225 13.73 9.59 8.62
CA ARG A 225 14.69 8.80 9.37
C ARG A 225 15.63 8.01 8.47
N ASP A 226 15.07 7.14 7.63
CA ASP A 226 15.82 6.12 6.89
C ASP A 226 16.73 6.73 5.80
N LEU A 227 16.32 7.86 5.20
CA LEU A 227 17.11 8.61 4.23
C LEU A 227 17.89 9.77 4.87
N LYS A 228 17.92 9.83 6.21
CA LYS A 228 18.69 10.80 7.02
C LYS A 228 18.37 12.27 6.70
N HIS A 229 17.15 12.57 6.29
CA HIS A 229 16.76 13.94 5.98
C HIS A 229 16.84 14.86 7.20
N TYR A 230 16.81 14.31 8.42
CA TYR A 230 17.01 15.05 9.68
C TYR A 230 18.36 15.78 9.76
N GLU A 231 19.39 15.31 9.03
CA GLU A 231 20.70 15.96 8.99
C GLU A 231 20.67 17.30 8.25
N VAL A 232 19.74 17.47 7.30
CA VAL A 232 19.65 18.63 6.41
C VAL A 232 18.38 19.44 6.58
N CYS A 233 17.38 18.92 7.28
CA CYS A 233 16.09 19.53 7.56
C CYS A 233 15.75 19.42 9.05
N PRO A 234 16.12 20.39 9.90
CA PRO A 234 15.86 20.33 11.34
C PRO A 234 14.41 20.63 11.75
N TYR A 235 13.54 21.02 10.83
CA TYR A 235 12.14 21.30 11.11
C TYR A 235 11.24 20.24 10.48
N TYR A 236 10.42 19.61 11.30
CA TYR A 236 9.45 18.60 10.92
C TYR A 236 8.04 19.15 11.17
N ILE A 237 7.20 19.16 10.14
CA ILE A 237 5.96 19.92 10.13
C ILE A 237 4.76 18.98 10.10
N GLY A 238 3.87 19.14 11.08
CA GLY A 238 2.58 18.48 11.20
C GLY A 238 1.41 19.47 11.32
N PRO A 239 0.19 18.96 11.37
CA PRO A 239 -0.17 17.54 11.43
C PRO A 239 0.14 16.82 10.12
N PRO A 240 0.09 15.45 10.09
CA PRO A 240 0.28 14.71 8.84
C PRO A 240 -0.79 15.09 7.81
N TRP A 241 -0.38 15.25 6.56
CA TRP A 241 -1.26 15.66 5.46
C TRP A 241 -2.11 14.52 4.91
N GLN A 242 -1.61 13.28 5.02
CA GLN A 242 -2.37 12.05 4.76
C GLN A 242 -2.18 11.08 5.93
N VAL A 243 -3.25 10.49 6.40
CA VAL A 243 -3.27 9.50 7.49
C VAL A 243 -4.15 8.33 7.08
N PRO A 244 -3.56 7.25 6.66
CA PRO A 244 -2.20 7.13 6.18
C PRO A 244 -2.04 7.56 4.72
N GLN A 245 -0.83 7.72 4.24
CA GLN A 245 -0.51 7.48 2.86
C GLN A 245 -0.68 5.98 2.61
N ALA A 246 -1.23 5.61 1.48
CA ALA A 246 -1.41 4.20 1.16
C ALA A 246 -0.94 3.90 -0.26
N MET A 247 -0.63 2.63 -0.45
CA MET A 247 -0.35 2.02 -1.75
C MET A 247 -1.29 0.86 -2.00
N GLU A 248 -1.23 0.32 -3.17
CA GLU A 248 -2.05 -0.79 -3.63
C GLU A 248 -1.19 -2.04 -3.76
N LEU A 249 -1.70 -3.18 -3.31
CA LEU A 249 -1.08 -4.48 -3.52
C LEU A 249 -1.69 -5.10 -4.77
N LEU A 250 -0.89 -5.21 -5.81
CA LEU A 250 -1.29 -5.60 -7.16
C LEU A 250 -0.66 -6.94 -7.56
N VAL A 251 -1.44 -7.79 -8.19
CA VAL A 251 -1.01 -9.11 -8.67
C VAL A 251 -1.34 -9.24 -10.15
N SER A 252 -0.43 -9.83 -10.94
CA SER A 252 -0.74 -10.22 -12.31
C SER A 252 -1.98 -11.11 -12.33
N GLN A 253 -3.00 -10.77 -13.11
CA GLN A 253 -4.23 -11.58 -13.21
C GLN A 253 -3.90 -13.02 -13.63
N LYS A 254 -2.96 -13.18 -14.56
CA LYS A 254 -2.53 -14.51 -15.00
C LYS A 254 -1.90 -15.34 -13.87
N ALA A 255 -1.11 -14.72 -13.01
CA ALA A 255 -0.53 -15.38 -11.85
C ALA A 255 -1.60 -15.73 -10.81
N TRP A 256 -2.55 -14.82 -10.59
CA TRP A 256 -3.67 -15.04 -9.68
C TRP A 256 -4.57 -16.20 -10.11
N ASP A 257 -4.96 -16.24 -11.38
CA ASP A 257 -5.85 -17.28 -11.93
C ASP A 257 -5.21 -18.67 -11.94
N ALA A 258 -3.88 -18.76 -11.93
CA ALA A 258 -3.16 -20.02 -11.84
C ALA A 258 -3.16 -20.60 -10.41
N LEU A 259 -3.46 -19.80 -9.39
CA LEU A 259 -3.43 -20.27 -8.00
C LEU A 259 -4.68 -21.07 -7.63
N PRO A 260 -4.52 -22.15 -6.84
CA PRO A 260 -5.64 -22.79 -6.15
C PRO A 260 -6.37 -21.81 -5.21
N ARG A 261 -7.66 -22.03 -5.02
CA ARG A 261 -8.54 -21.17 -4.22
C ARG A 261 -8.08 -20.97 -2.77
N ASP A 262 -7.52 -21.98 -2.15
CA ASP A 262 -6.98 -21.92 -0.79
C ASP A 262 -5.77 -20.97 -0.71
N ILE A 263 -4.89 -20.97 -1.70
CA ILE A 263 -3.74 -20.03 -1.77
C ILE A 263 -4.24 -18.61 -2.03
N GLN A 264 -5.25 -18.43 -2.90
CA GLN A 264 -5.88 -17.12 -3.10
C GLN A 264 -6.44 -16.55 -1.78
N ALA A 265 -7.20 -17.35 -1.02
CA ALA A 265 -7.75 -16.94 0.27
C ALA A 265 -6.66 -16.62 1.32
N ILE A 266 -5.53 -17.35 1.29
CA ILE A 266 -4.37 -17.05 2.13
C ILE A 266 -3.77 -15.69 1.78
N LEU A 267 -3.59 -15.40 0.49
CA LEU A 267 -3.05 -14.11 0.03
C LEU A 267 -3.96 -12.94 0.41
N GLU A 268 -5.27 -13.06 0.21
CA GLU A 268 -6.27 -12.06 0.62
C GLU A 268 -6.18 -11.80 2.14
N THR A 269 -6.14 -12.86 2.94
CA THR A 269 -6.00 -12.74 4.40
C THR A 269 -4.67 -12.11 4.80
N ALA A 270 -3.57 -12.54 4.17
CA ALA A 270 -2.24 -12.01 4.46
C ALA A 270 -2.11 -10.53 4.10
N ALA A 271 -2.79 -10.06 3.04
CA ALA A 271 -2.82 -8.65 2.66
C ALA A 271 -3.49 -7.77 3.73
N ILE A 272 -4.63 -8.23 4.28
CA ILE A 272 -5.32 -7.54 5.38
C ILE A 272 -4.41 -7.47 6.62
N VAL A 273 -3.78 -8.59 6.98
CA VAL A 273 -2.86 -8.64 8.13
C VAL A 273 -1.65 -7.74 7.91
N MET A 274 -1.09 -7.71 6.69
CA MET A 274 0.04 -6.85 6.34
C MET A 274 -0.31 -5.37 6.54
N SER A 275 -1.47 -4.92 6.05
CA SER A 275 -1.93 -3.53 6.22
C SER A 275 -2.05 -3.15 7.70
N LYS A 276 -2.63 -4.05 8.51
CA LYS A 276 -2.76 -3.83 9.95
C LYS A 276 -1.42 -3.78 10.68
N GLU A 277 -0.53 -4.74 10.41
CA GLU A 277 0.81 -4.76 11.00
C GLU A 277 1.61 -3.51 10.65
N PHE A 278 1.44 -3.02 9.42
CA PHE A 278 2.11 -1.81 8.98
C PHE A 278 1.60 -0.59 9.75
N ALA A 279 0.28 -0.46 9.91
CA ALA A 279 -0.33 0.61 10.70
C ALA A 279 0.17 0.60 12.16
N ASP A 280 0.18 -0.58 12.79
CA ASP A 280 0.64 -0.72 14.18
C ASP A 280 2.14 -0.35 14.33
N LEU A 281 3.00 -0.86 13.43
CA LEU A 281 4.44 -0.55 13.44
C LEU A 281 4.72 0.92 13.15
N ASN A 282 4.02 1.51 12.16
CA ASN A 282 4.13 2.93 11.89
C ASN A 282 3.89 3.75 13.16
N ARG A 283 2.81 3.45 13.87
CA ARG A 283 2.45 4.18 15.09
C ARG A 283 3.49 4.03 16.20
N ILE A 284 4.00 2.81 16.40
CA ILE A 284 5.01 2.54 17.44
C ILE A 284 6.33 3.26 17.13
N GLU A 285 6.86 3.08 15.92
CA GLU A 285 8.15 3.62 15.54
C GLU A 285 8.12 5.15 15.34
N GLU A 286 7.00 5.70 14.88
CA GLU A 286 6.81 7.14 14.81
C GLU A 286 6.82 7.77 16.21
N GLN A 287 6.12 7.18 17.18
CA GLN A 287 6.14 7.66 18.56
C GLN A 287 7.53 7.55 19.20
N GLU A 288 8.28 6.50 18.89
CA GLU A 288 9.68 6.36 19.31
C GLU A 288 10.55 7.45 18.69
N MET A 289 10.35 7.76 17.40
CA MET A 289 11.05 8.84 16.72
C MET A 289 10.84 10.18 17.42
N TYR A 290 9.61 10.52 17.78
CA TYR A 290 9.31 11.78 18.49
C TYR A 290 9.95 11.83 19.88
N ARG A 291 9.90 10.74 20.64
CA ARG A 291 10.37 10.72 22.03
C ARG A 291 11.90 10.63 22.12
N GLU A 292 12.53 9.86 21.25
CA GLU A 292 13.94 9.50 21.39
C GLU A 292 14.83 10.11 20.32
N SER A 293 14.38 10.11 19.06
CA SER A 293 15.22 10.47 17.93
C SER A 293 15.25 11.98 17.72
N PHE A 294 14.12 12.67 17.78
CA PHE A 294 14.05 14.11 17.60
C PHE A 294 14.94 14.88 18.58
N PRO A 295 14.95 14.59 19.89
CA PRO A 295 15.90 15.24 20.81
C PRO A 295 17.37 14.98 20.46
N LYS A 296 17.71 13.77 20.01
CA LYS A 296 19.09 13.40 19.63
C LYS A 296 19.54 14.12 18.36
N TRP A 297 18.63 14.31 17.39
CA TRP A 297 18.91 14.95 16.12
C TRP A 297 18.78 16.47 16.16
N GLY A 298 18.20 17.02 17.23
CA GLY A 298 17.87 18.44 17.32
C GLY A 298 16.69 18.83 16.44
N THR A 299 15.86 17.86 16.03
CA THR A 299 14.68 18.12 15.21
C THR A 299 13.63 18.87 16.00
N LYS A 300 13.05 19.91 15.38
CA LYS A 300 12.00 20.75 15.95
C LYS A 300 10.68 20.42 15.26
N PHE A 301 9.71 19.93 16.03
CA PHE A 301 8.37 19.68 15.53
C PHE A 301 7.58 21.00 15.54
N ILE A 302 6.98 21.33 14.40
CA ILE A 302 6.09 22.48 14.23
C ILE A 302 4.69 21.95 13.95
N GLN A 303 3.75 22.24 14.82
CA GLN A 303 2.34 21.90 14.65
C GLN A 303 1.58 23.08 14.08
N TRP A 304 1.00 22.91 12.89
CA TRP A 304 0.09 23.91 12.33
C TRP A 304 -1.23 23.98 13.08
N SER A 305 -1.89 25.13 12.98
CA SER A 305 -3.18 25.38 13.60
C SER A 305 -4.30 24.60 12.88
N GLU A 306 -5.39 24.32 13.60
CA GLU A 306 -6.61 23.79 12.98
C GLU A 306 -7.14 24.72 11.88
N GLY A 307 -6.95 26.04 12.04
CA GLY A 307 -7.33 27.00 11.00
C GLY A 307 -6.58 26.82 9.68
N ASP A 308 -5.28 26.49 9.70
CA ASP A 308 -4.52 26.18 8.49
C ASP A 308 -5.01 24.88 7.85
N VAL A 309 -5.31 23.85 8.65
CA VAL A 309 -5.90 22.58 8.19
C VAL A 309 -7.24 22.80 7.49
N ASP A 310 -8.12 23.60 8.12
CA ASP A 310 -9.44 23.94 7.58
C ASP A 310 -9.32 24.72 6.27
N ARG A 311 -8.38 25.66 6.19
CA ARG A 311 -8.10 26.40 4.96
C ARG A 311 -7.68 25.48 3.82
N ILE A 312 -6.76 24.55 4.06
CA ILE A 312 -6.35 23.57 3.05
C ILE A 312 -7.57 22.76 2.59
N THR A 313 -8.39 22.30 3.52
CA THR A 313 -9.58 21.52 3.20
C THR A 313 -10.55 22.30 2.32
N LYS A 314 -10.86 23.56 2.68
CA LYS A 314 -11.85 24.40 2.01
C LYS A 314 -11.33 25.05 0.73
N GLU A 315 -10.10 25.58 0.76
CA GLU A 315 -9.54 26.36 -0.36
C GLU A 315 -8.92 25.45 -1.43
N PHE A 316 -8.46 24.25 -1.06
CA PHE A 316 -7.82 23.32 -2.00
C PHE A 316 -8.49 21.96 -2.09
N SER A 317 -8.61 21.18 -1.00
CA SER A 317 -8.96 19.75 -1.09
C SER A 317 -10.34 19.52 -1.70
N LEU A 318 -11.36 20.28 -1.30
CA LEU A 318 -12.69 20.18 -1.88
C LEU A 318 -12.75 20.66 -3.33
N PRO A 319 -12.25 21.88 -3.68
CA PRO A 319 -12.20 22.31 -5.08
C PRO A 319 -11.40 21.38 -5.99
N TYR A 320 -10.34 20.76 -5.47
CA TYR A 320 -9.56 19.76 -6.21
C TYR A 320 -10.39 18.52 -6.55
N LEU A 321 -11.14 17.97 -5.59
CA LEU A 321 -12.04 16.84 -5.84
C LEU A 321 -13.11 17.21 -6.89
N ASP A 322 -13.69 18.42 -6.84
CA ASP A 322 -14.65 18.88 -7.84
C ASP A 322 -14.04 19.00 -9.23
N LYS A 323 -12.83 19.56 -9.32
CA LYS A 323 -12.07 19.62 -10.56
C LYS A 323 -11.83 18.24 -11.15
N ILE A 324 -11.37 17.28 -10.33
CA ILE A 324 -11.13 15.91 -10.80
C ILE A 324 -12.43 15.23 -11.24
N ALA A 325 -13.55 15.42 -10.53
CA ALA A 325 -14.85 14.92 -10.94
C ALA A 325 -15.26 15.45 -12.34
N ALA A 326 -15.04 16.74 -12.60
CA ALA A 326 -15.39 17.38 -13.87
C ALA A 326 -14.46 16.96 -15.02
N GLU A 327 -13.16 16.89 -14.81
CA GLU A 327 -12.16 16.66 -15.87
C GLU A 327 -11.93 15.18 -16.18
N VAL A 328 -12.00 14.32 -15.16
CA VAL A 328 -11.70 12.90 -15.26
C VAL A 328 -12.95 12.04 -15.28
N GLY A 329 -14.00 12.44 -14.57
CA GLY A 329 -15.28 11.71 -14.51
C GLY A 329 -15.87 11.32 -15.86
N PRO A 330 -15.82 12.15 -16.91
CA PRO A 330 -16.28 11.76 -18.24
C PRO A 330 -15.50 10.59 -18.86
N LYS A 331 -14.26 10.34 -18.40
CA LYS A 331 -13.42 9.22 -18.88
C LYS A 331 -13.68 7.95 -18.10
N ASP A 332 -14.01 8.07 -16.81
CA ASP A 332 -14.30 6.96 -15.92
C ASP A 332 -15.30 7.38 -14.83
N PRO A 333 -16.58 6.94 -14.94
CA PRO A 333 -17.62 7.27 -13.96
C PRO A 333 -17.31 6.83 -12.53
N ARG A 334 -16.40 5.85 -12.33
CA ARG A 334 -15.95 5.41 -11.01
C ARG A 334 -15.27 6.52 -10.23
N VAL A 335 -14.62 7.46 -10.94
CA VAL A 335 -13.98 8.64 -10.32
C VAL A 335 -15.03 9.53 -9.68
N VAL A 336 -16.13 9.83 -10.37
CA VAL A 336 -17.24 10.63 -9.81
C VAL A 336 -17.84 9.94 -8.60
N LYS A 337 -18.16 8.65 -8.72
CA LYS A 337 -18.72 7.84 -7.65
C LYS A 337 -17.80 7.79 -6.43
N GLY A 338 -16.49 7.63 -6.65
CA GLY A 338 -15.50 7.64 -5.57
C GLY A 338 -15.42 8.99 -4.86
N ILE A 339 -15.48 10.10 -5.61
CA ILE A 339 -15.50 11.45 -5.03
C ILE A 339 -16.78 11.69 -4.21
N GLU A 340 -17.93 11.19 -4.67
CA GLU A 340 -19.18 11.23 -3.89
C GLU A 340 -19.06 10.48 -2.57
N ILE A 341 -18.47 9.28 -2.58
CA ILE A 341 -18.18 8.50 -1.38
C ILE A 341 -17.26 9.29 -0.43
N ILE A 342 -16.18 9.87 -0.95
CA ILE A 342 -15.22 10.68 -0.18
C ILE A 342 -15.94 11.87 0.47
N LYS A 343 -16.70 12.63 -0.30
CA LYS A 343 -17.42 13.81 0.23
C LYS A 343 -18.47 13.43 1.25
N GLN A 344 -19.19 12.31 1.05
CA GLN A 344 -20.16 11.83 2.04
C GLN A 344 -19.45 11.42 3.32
N PHE A 345 -18.31 10.72 3.22
CA PHE A 345 -17.48 10.39 4.37
C PHE A 345 -17.05 11.66 5.14
N MET A 346 -16.56 12.69 4.44
CA MET A 346 -16.14 13.95 5.08
C MET A 346 -17.29 14.65 5.79
N ARG A 347 -18.52 14.61 5.23
CA ARG A 347 -19.73 15.15 5.90
C ARG A 347 -20.07 14.37 7.17
N ASP A 348 -20.04 13.03 7.10
CA ASP A 348 -20.38 12.17 8.24
C ASP A 348 -19.42 12.38 9.43
N TYR A 349 -18.18 12.76 9.13
CA TYR A 349 -17.17 13.11 10.15
C TYR A 349 -17.17 14.61 10.55
N GLY A 350 -18.02 15.43 9.92
CA GLY A 350 -18.10 16.87 10.21
C GLY A 350 -16.87 17.65 9.75
N TYR A 351 -16.13 17.16 8.75
CA TYR A 351 -14.99 17.87 8.15
C TYR A 351 -15.44 18.92 7.15
N ILE A 352 -16.62 18.75 6.61
CA ILE A 352 -17.31 19.67 5.70
C ILE A 352 -18.81 19.70 6.01
N ASP A 353 -19.51 20.75 5.52
CA ASP A 353 -20.96 20.92 5.62
C ASP A 353 -21.75 19.99 4.70
#